data_46b0665cbd711d048cbd688c5f82b68d
#
_entry.id   46b0665cbd711d048cbd688c5f82b68d
#
_cell.length_a   1.000
_cell.length_b   1.000
_cell.length_c   1.000
_cell.angle_alpha   90.00
_cell.angle_beta   90.00
_cell.angle_gamma   90.00
#
_symmetry.space_group_name_H-M   'P 1'
#
loop_
_entity.id
_entity.type
_entity.pdbx_description
1 polymer ?
#
loop_
_entity_poly.entity_id
_entity_poly.type
_entity_poly.pdbx_seq_one_letter_code
_entity_poly.pdbx_strand_id
1 'polypeptide(L)'
;MFFKKKKRVVDTEHLPKHIAFICDGNRRWARSRALPTLLGHKEGVEAIKRVVKRAAELKIENLTFFCFSTENFDRSKEEVKYLFDLFRGLTKLKPDFIRDGYRFHHTGDRSLLEQDLLDIIDEMEKDTANGTTGTINIALAYGGRNDIVNAAKRIVREKVKPEDITEESFKNYLTTGEMPDVDLLVRTSGEQRISGFLLYNMAYAELYFVKKHWPAFVGSDLDDCICEFQGRHRRFGK
;
A
#
# COMPACT_ATOMS: atom_id res chain seq x y z
N MET A 1 34.78 -16.63 -4.14
CA MET A 1 33.90 -17.71 -3.65
C MET A 1 32.47 -17.15 -3.60
N PHE A 2 31.66 -17.43 -4.63
CA PHE A 2 30.27 -16.97 -4.67
C PHE A 2 29.44 -17.90 -3.77
N PHE A 3 29.10 -17.45 -2.56
CA PHE A 3 28.09 -18.13 -1.79
C PHE A 3 26.75 -18.02 -2.53
N LYS A 4 26.29 -19.10 -3.13
CA LYS A 4 24.89 -19.22 -3.58
C LYS A 4 24.02 -19.00 -2.35
N LYS A 5 23.31 -17.85 -2.26
CA LYS A 5 22.26 -17.64 -1.26
C LYS A 5 21.32 -18.86 -1.33
N LYS A 6 21.24 -19.66 -0.27
CA LYS A 6 20.22 -20.72 -0.17
C LYS A 6 18.88 -20.06 -0.45
N LYS A 7 18.12 -20.59 -1.40
CA LYS A 7 16.76 -20.12 -1.71
C LYS A 7 15.95 -20.33 -0.43
N ARG A 8 15.62 -19.24 0.25
CA ARG A 8 14.72 -19.28 1.41
C ARG A 8 13.35 -19.72 0.89
N VAL A 9 12.69 -20.63 1.58
CA VAL A 9 11.34 -21.09 1.27
C VAL A 9 10.41 -20.40 2.24
N VAL A 10 9.36 -19.78 1.71
CA VAL A 10 8.33 -19.13 2.53
C VAL A 10 7.56 -20.20 3.30
N ASP A 11 7.49 -20.05 4.62
CA ASP A 11 6.61 -20.84 5.47
C ASP A 11 5.18 -20.32 5.33
N THR A 12 4.29 -21.11 4.77
CA THR A 12 2.89 -20.74 4.50
C THR A 12 1.99 -20.79 5.74
N GLU A 13 2.47 -21.33 6.85
CA GLU A 13 1.71 -21.37 8.11
C GLU A 13 1.89 -20.07 8.94
N HIS A 14 2.99 -19.35 8.70
CA HIS A 14 3.34 -18.13 9.46
C HIS A 14 3.48 -16.90 8.56
N LEU A 15 2.46 -16.61 7.78
CA LEU A 15 2.44 -15.46 6.87
C LEU A 15 2.05 -14.17 7.60
N PRO A 16 2.59 -13.00 7.19
CA PRO A 16 2.03 -11.72 7.61
C PRO A 16 0.61 -11.57 7.04
N LYS A 17 -0.35 -11.14 7.86
CA LYS A 17 -1.73 -10.91 7.43
C LYS A 17 -1.88 -9.63 6.63
N HIS A 18 -1.06 -8.62 6.93
CA HIS A 18 -1.07 -7.34 6.24
C HIS A 18 0.35 -6.88 5.89
N ILE A 19 0.61 -6.75 4.59
CA ILE A 19 1.87 -6.20 4.07
C ILE A 19 1.60 -4.85 3.43
N ALA A 20 2.32 -3.81 3.89
CA ALA A 20 2.26 -2.47 3.33
C ALA A 20 3.52 -2.16 2.50
N PHE A 21 3.36 -1.46 1.37
CA PHE A 21 4.44 -1.14 0.45
C PHE A 21 4.57 0.36 0.24
N ILE A 22 5.76 0.92 0.49
CA ILE A 22 6.13 2.23 -0.02
C ILE A 22 6.87 2.02 -1.34
N CYS A 23 6.16 2.28 -2.45
CA CYS A 23 6.56 2.00 -3.84
C CYS A 23 7.57 3.03 -4.35
N ASP A 24 8.75 3.12 -3.70
CA ASP A 24 9.75 4.15 -4.00
C ASP A 24 10.71 3.73 -5.13
N GLY A 25 11.21 4.74 -5.85
CA GLY A 25 12.26 4.58 -6.85
C GLY A 25 11.83 4.59 -8.30
N ASN A 26 10.57 4.85 -8.64
CA ASN A 26 10.07 4.87 -10.02
C ASN A 26 10.90 5.80 -10.91
N ARG A 27 11.12 7.06 -10.49
CA ARG A 27 11.91 8.04 -11.24
C ARG A 27 13.39 7.65 -11.33
N ARG A 28 13.99 7.14 -10.24
CA ARG A 28 15.38 6.68 -10.20
C ARG A 28 15.62 5.50 -11.13
N TRP A 29 14.67 4.56 -11.14
CA TRP A 29 14.70 3.40 -12.03
C TRP A 29 14.70 3.79 -13.51
N ALA A 30 13.83 4.73 -13.90
CA ALA A 30 13.78 5.24 -15.28
C ALA A 30 15.09 5.95 -15.67
N ARG A 31 15.57 6.87 -14.81
CA ARG A 31 16.82 7.61 -15.05
C ARG A 31 18.03 6.69 -15.21
N SER A 32 18.15 5.63 -14.40
CA SER A 32 19.25 4.67 -14.50
C SER A 32 19.25 3.88 -15.81
N ARG A 33 18.18 3.99 -16.62
CA ARG A 33 17.99 3.33 -17.92
C ARG A 33 17.87 4.33 -19.08
N ALA A 34 18.18 5.60 -18.82
CA ALA A 34 18.00 6.67 -19.79
C ALA A 34 16.57 6.76 -20.36
N LEU A 35 15.56 6.39 -19.55
CA LEU A 35 14.13 6.45 -19.91
C LEU A 35 13.47 7.70 -19.34
N PRO A 36 12.42 8.22 -19.99
CA PRO A 36 11.57 9.24 -19.41
C PRO A 36 11.04 8.82 -18.03
N THR A 37 11.07 9.73 -17.05
CA THR A 37 10.69 9.43 -15.66
C THR A 37 9.26 8.89 -15.52
N LEU A 38 8.37 9.31 -16.40
CA LEU A 38 6.97 8.87 -16.44
C LEU A 38 6.85 7.36 -16.72
N LEU A 39 7.74 6.78 -17.54
CA LEU A 39 7.75 5.33 -17.78
C LEU A 39 8.09 4.53 -16.52
N GLY A 40 8.83 5.12 -15.58
CA GLY A 40 9.07 4.49 -14.30
C GLY A 40 7.79 4.30 -13.48
N HIS A 41 6.86 5.26 -13.53
CA HIS A 41 5.56 5.13 -12.85
C HIS A 41 4.68 4.06 -13.52
N LYS A 42 4.65 4.02 -14.86
CA LYS A 42 3.93 2.97 -15.59
C LYS A 42 4.45 1.57 -15.22
N GLU A 43 5.76 1.39 -15.20
CA GLU A 43 6.36 0.11 -14.79
C GLU A 43 6.12 -0.19 -13.30
N GLY A 44 5.97 0.86 -12.47
CA GLY A 44 5.56 0.72 -11.07
C GLY A 44 4.17 0.09 -10.92
N VAL A 45 3.23 0.37 -11.82
CA VAL A 45 1.91 -0.31 -11.86
C VAL A 45 2.07 -1.79 -12.19
N GLU A 46 2.94 -2.13 -13.15
CA GLU A 46 3.22 -3.53 -13.48
C GLU A 46 3.89 -4.28 -12.30
N ALA A 47 4.68 -3.57 -11.49
CA ALA A 47 5.23 -4.15 -10.25
C ALA A 47 4.13 -4.48 -9.23
N ILE A 48 3.10 -3.63 -9.08
CA ILE A 48 1.92 -3.94 -8.24
C ILE A 48 1.29 -5.25 -8.70
N LYS A 49 1.03 -5.42 -10.00
CA LYS A 49 0.43 -6.65 -10.55
C LYS A 49 1.26 -7.89 -10.20
N ARG A 50 2.58 -7.82 -10.35
CA ARG A 50 3.48 -8.94 -10.03
C ARG A 50 3.43 -9.31 -8.55
N VAL A 51 3.37 -8.31 -7.67
CA VAL A 51 3.27 -8.51 -6.21
C VAL A 51 1.92 -9.08 -5.83
N VAL A 52 0.81 -8.51 -6.35
CA VAL A 52 -0.55 -8.98 -6.10
C VAL A 52 -0.71 -10.44 -6.55
N LYS A 53 -0.24 -10.78 -7.76
CA LYS A 53 -0.26 -12.17 -8.24
C LYS A 53 0.45 -13.12 -7.27
N ARG A 54 1.67 -12.75 -6.82
CA ARG A 54 2.41 -13.60 -5.88
C ARG A 54 1.74 -13.70 -4.52
N ALA A 55 1.18 -12.59 -4.02
CA ALA A 55 0.44 -12.56 -2.77
C ALA A 55 -0.84 -13.44 -2.83
N ALA A 56 -1.53 -13.45 -3.97
CA ALA A 56 -2.68 -14.34 -4.20
C ALA A 56 -2.28 -15.83 -4.13
N GLU A 57 -1.15 -16.20 -4.75
CA GLU A 57 -0.61 -17.56 -4.66
C GLU A 57 -0.29 -17.97 -3.21
N LEU A 58 0.15 -17.01 -2.38
CA LEU A 58 0.44 -17.20 -0.96
C LEU A 58 -0.77 -17.02 -0.05
N LYS A 59 -1.91 -16.55 -0.58
CA LYS A 59 -3.13 -16.21 0.18
C LYS A 59 -2.88 -15.14 1.26
N ILE A 60 -2.08 -14.10 0.96
CA ILE A 60 -1.92 -12.95 1.84
C ILE A 60 -3.25 -12.17 1.88
N GLU A 61 -3.77 -11.92 3.07
CA GLU A 61 -5.11 -11.35 3.24
C GLU A 61 -5.17 -9.86 2.89
N ASN A 62 -4.14 -9.06 3.26
CA ASN A 62 -4.19 -7.63 3.06
C ASN A 62 -2.89 -7.09 2.48
N LEU A 63 -3.03 -6.26 1.44
CA LEU A 63 -1.93 -5.53 0.83
C LEU A 63 -2.29 -4.04 0.78
N THR A 64 -1.38 -3.16 1.16
CA THR A 64 -1.57 -1.71 0.99
C THR A 64 -0.40 -1.11 0.22
N PHE A 65 -0.70 -0.40 -0.87
CA PHE A 65 0.30 0.25 -1.71
C PHE A 65 0.24 1.77 -1.58
N PHE A 66 1.34 2.40 -1.17
CA PHE A 66 1.46 3.85 -1.13
C PHE A 66 1.77 4.39 -2.52
N CYS A 67 0.73 4.78 -3.23
CA CYS A 67 0.81 5.16 -4.63
C CYS A 67 0.95 6.68 -4.83
N PHE A 68 0.24 7.49 -4.02
CA PHE A 68 0.28 8.96 -4.11
C PHE A 68 0.00 9.58 -2.74
N SER A 69 0.99 10.32 -2.21
CA SER A 69 0.84 11.00 -0.93
C SER A 69 0.29 12.42 -1.11
N THR A 70 -0.27 13.00 -0.03
CA THR A 70 -0.69 14.41 0.00
C THR A 70 0.44 15.36 -0.38
N GLU A 71 1.68 15.05 -0.02
CA GLU A 71 2.86 15.85 -0.37
C GLU A 71 3.23 15.75 -1.86
N ASN A 72 2.71 14.76 -2.58
CA ASN A 72 2.97 14.62 -4.01
C ASN A 72 2.21 15.63 -4.87
N PHE A 73 1.21 16.33 -4.32
CA PHE A 73 0.57 17.46 -5.01
C PHE A 73 1.53 18.63 -5.26
N ASP A 74 2.64 18.73 -4.52
CA ASP A 74 3.70 19.73 -4.74
C ASP A 74 4.60 19.41 -5.96
N ARG A 75 4.38 18.28 -6.64
CA ARG A 75 5.09 17.94 -7.88
C ARG A 75 4.62 18.79 -9.06
N SER A 76 5.33 18.69 -10.21
CA SER A 76 4.89 19.39 -11.41
C SER A 76 3.47 18.94 -11.81
N LYS A 77 2.68 19.88 -12.36
CA LYS A 77 1.30 19.62 -12.80
C LYS A 77 1.24 18.47 -13.82
N GLU A 78 2.24 18.38 -14.69
CA GLU A 78 2.37 17.34 -15.71
C GLU A 78 2.55 15.95 -15.07
N GLU A 79 3.40 15.86 -14.03
CA GLU A 79 3.62 14.60 -13.31
C GLU A 79 2.36 14.18 -12.54
N VAL A 80 1.72 15.10 -11.84
CA VAL A 80 0.47 14.84 -11.10
C VAL A 80 -0.62 14.36 -12.05
N LYS A 81 -0.83 15.08 -13.17
CA LYS A 81 -1.81 14.69 -14.19
C LYS A 81 -1.53 13.29 -14.73
N TYR A 82 -0.27 13.00 -15.10
CA TYR A 82 0.11 11.69 -15.61
C TYR A 82 -0.15 10.57 -14.61
N LEU A 83 0.15 10.80 -13.32
CA LEU A 83 -0.13 9.83 -12.27
C LEU A 83 -1.65 9.58 -12.14
N PHE A 84 -2.45 10.62 -12.20
CA PHE A 84 -3.92 10.49 -12.17
C PHE A 84 -4.44 9.74 -13.40
N ASP A 85 -3.87 9.97 -14.59
CA ASP A 85 -4.20 9.19 -15.79
C ASP A 85 -3.83 7.70 -15.65
N LEU A 86 -2.73 7.38 -14.94
CA LEU A 86 -2.41 5.99 -14.59
C LEU A 86 -3.44 5.38 -13.63
N PHE A 87 -3.93 6.17 -12.64
CA PHE A 87 -4.96 5.69 -11.71
C PHE A 87 -6.31 5.49 -12.41
N ARG A 88 -6.67 6.32 -13.40
CA ARG A 88 -7.83 6.06 -14.27
C ARG A 88 -7.74 4.71 -14.98
N GLY A 89 -6.52 4.24 -15.20
CA GLY A 89 -6.27 2.89 -15.73
C GLY A 89 -6.45 1.73 -14.75
N LEU A 90 -6.80 1.97 -13.48
CA LEU A 90 -7.00 0.92 -12.46
C LEU A 90 -8.11 -0.08 -12.84
N THR A 91 -9.14 0.37 -13.57
CA THR A 91 -10.20 -0.51 -14.08
C THR A 91 -9.66 -1.71 -14.86
N LYS A 92 -8.47 -1.57 -15.47
CA LYS A 92 -7.80 -2.67 -16.17
C LYS A 92 -7.31 -3.80 -15.24
N LEU A 93 -7.21 -3.52 -13.93
CA LEU A 93 -6.84 -4.51 -12.90
C LEU A 93 -8.05 -5.25 -12.33
N LYS A 94 -9.26 -4.73 -12.56
CA LYS A 94 -10.51 -5.29 -12.02
C LYS A 94 -10.68 -6.79 -12.33
N PRO A 95 -10.46 -7.27 -13.57
CA PRO A 95 -10.57 -8.71 -13.86
C PRO A 95 -9.60 -9.56 -13.04
N ASP A 96 -8.39 -9.06 -12.78
CA ASP A 96 -7.39 -9.77 -11.98
C ASP A 96 -7.82 -9.84 -10.50
N PHE A 97 -8.35 -8.74 -9.94
CA PHE A 97 -8.83 -8.70 -8.56
C PHE A 97 -10.02 -9.65 -8.35
N ILE A 98 -10.98 -9.65 -9.27
CA ILE A 98 -12.14 -10.56 -9.23
C ILE A 98 -11.68 -12.02 -9.33
N ARG A 99 -10.81 -12.34 -10.30
CA ARG A 99 -10.27 -13.71 -10.48
C ARG A 99 -9.54 -14.21 -9.23
N ASP A 100 -8.74 -13.35 -8.62
CA ASP A 100 -7.90 -13.70 -7.46
C ASP A 100 -8.66 -13.54 -6.14
N GLY A 101 -9.93 -13.11 -6.19
CA GLY A 101 -10.83 -12.99 -5.04
C GLY A 101 -10.49 -11.84 -4.09
N TYR A 102 -9.77 -10.81 -4.55
CA TYR A 102 -9.49 -9.63 -3.75
C TYR A 102 -10.55 -8.54 -3.91
N ARG A 103 -10.86 -7.90 -2.79
CA ARG A 103 -11.58 -6.61 -2.78
C ARG A 103 -10.59 -5.49 -3.03
N PHE A 104 -10.99 -4.52 -3.83
CA PHE A 104 -10.31 -3.24 -3.93
C PHE A 104 -10.82 -2.29 -2.85
N HIS A 105 -9.93 -1.52 -2.24
CA HIS A 105 -10.30 -0.45 -1.32
C HIS A 105 -9.40 0.78 -1.54
N HIS A 106 -10.00 1.96 -1.58
CA HIS A 106 -9.30 3.23 -1.63
C HIS A 106 -9.07 3.77 -0.22
N THR A 107 -7.83 4.19 0.04
CA THR A 107 -7.45 4.85 1.30
C THR A 107 -6.86 6.21 0.98
N GLY A 108 -7.41 7.26 1.61
CA GLY A 108 -6.94 8.63 1.44
C GLY A 108 -8.06 9.66 1.45
N ASP A 109 -7.69 10.90 1.24
CA ASP A 109 -8.62 12.04 1.27
C ASP A 109 -9.34 12.17 -0.08
N ARG A 110 -10.56 11.65 -0.15
CA ARG A 110 -11.41 11.68 -1.35
C ARG A 110 -11.73 13.11 -1.81
N SER A 111 -11.70 14.10 -0.91
CA SER A 111 -11.98 15.51 -1.27
C SER A 111 -10.88 16.14 -2.13
N LEU A 112 -9.72 15.50 -2.24
CA LEU A 112 -8.60 15.92 -3.07
C LEU A 112 -8.60 15.28 -4.46
N LEU A 113 -9.57 14.42 -4.78
CA LEU A 113 -9.65 13.68 -6.03
C LEU A 113 -10.71 14.28 -6.95
N GLU A 114 -10.48 14.21 -8.25
CA GLU A 114 -11.43 14.60 -9.28
C GLU A 114 -12.61 13.62 -9.35
N GLN A 115 -13.81 14.09 -9.74
CA GLN A 115 -15.03 13.29 -9.69
C GLN A 115 -14.95 12.02 -10.53
N ASP A 116 -14.38 12.08 -11.72
CA ASP A 116 -14.23 10.93 -12.61
C ASP A 116 -13.35 9.81 -12.00
N LEU A 117 -12.36 10.20 -11.20
CA LEU A 117 -11.53 9.23 -10.45
C LEU A 117 -12.29 8.63 -9.26
N LEU A 118 -13.13 9.44 -8.60
CA LEU A 118 -14.03 8.94 -7.54
C LEU A 118 -15.03 7.93 -8.10
N ASP A 119 -15.60 8.19 -9.27
CA ASP A 119 -16.53 7.28 -9.95
C ASP A 119 -15.85 5.93 -10.28
N ILE A 120 -14.58 5.96 -10.72
CA ILE A 120 -13.77 4.77 -10.96
C ILE A 120 -13.51 4.00 -9.67
N ILE A 121 -13.17 4.70 -8.58
CA ILE A 121 -12.94 4.09 -7.27
C ILE A 121 -14.21 3.39 -6.78
N ASP A 122 -15.35 4.08 -6.85
CA ASP A 122 -16.64 3.53 -6.40
C ASP A 122 -17.07 2.30 -7.23
N GLU A 123 -16.84 2.35 -8.55
CA GLU A 123 -17.06 1.18 -9.43
C GLU A 123 -16.16 0.00 -9.03
N MET A 124 -14.86 0.25 -8.81
CA MET A 124 -13.91 -0.79 -8.41
C MET A 124 -14.28 -1.42 -7.06
N GLU A 125 -14.60 -0.62 -6.06
CA GLU A 125 -15.02 -1.09 -4.73
C GLU A 125 -16.29 -1.94 -4.83
N LYS A 126 -17.29 -1.46 -5.58
CA LYS A 126 -18.55 -2.17 -5.80
C LYS A 126 -18.36 -3.50 -6.50
N ASP A 127 -17.64 -3.51 -7.62
CA ASP A 127 -17.52 -4.69 -8.47
C ASP A 127 -16.65 -5.80 -7.84
N THR A 128 -15.76 -5.42 -6.92
CA THR A 128 -14.90 -6.36 -6.21
C THR A 128 -15.39 -6.71 -4.78
N ALA A 129 -16.52 -6.15 -4.35
CA ALA A 129 -17.05 -6.28 -2.97
C ALA A 129 -17.21 -7.73 -2.50
N ASN A 130 -17.48 -8.67 -3.41
CA ASN A 130 -17.69 -10.09 -3.10
C ASN A 130 -16.38 -10.89 -2.97
N GLY A 131 -15.21 -10.24 -3.04
CA GLY A 131 -13.92 -10.92 -2.86
C GLY A 131 -13.77 -11.51 -1.46
N THR A 132 -13.26 -12.73 -1.38
CA THR A 132 -13.12 -13.51 -0.12
C THR A 132 -11.69 -13.81 0.26
N THR A 133 -10.73 -13.57 -0.64
CA THR A 133 -9.29 -13.79 -0.38
C THR A 133 -8.73 -12.74 0.56
N GLY A 134 -9.12 -11.47 0.37
CA GLY A 134 -8.62 -10.37 1.18
C GLY A 134 -8.88 -9.01 0.53
N THR A 135 -8.09 -8.01 0.91
CA THR A 135 -8.26 -6.63 0.44
C THR A 135 -6.96 -6.06 -0.09
N ILE A 136 -7.03 -5.45 -1.27
CA ILE A 136 -5.95 -4.64 -1.84
C ILE A 136 -6.31 -3.17 -1.65
N ASN A 137 -5.57 -2.50 -0.77
CA ASN A 137 -5.74 -1.09 -0.46
C ASN A 137 -4.80 -0.25 -1.33
N ILE A 138 -5.34 0.73 -2.03
CA ILE A 138 -4.57 1.70 -2.79
C ILE A 138 -4.61 3.04 -2.06
N ALA A 139 -3.48 3.42 -1.45
CA ALA A 139 -3.34 4.70 -0.78
C ALA A 139 -3.05 5.80 -1.83
N LEU A 140 -4.11 6.56 -2.17
CA LEU A 140 -4.10 7.64 -3.15
C LEU A 140 -4.61 8.92 -2.49
N ALA A 141 -3.87 10.02 -2.64
CA ALA A 141 -4.08 11.26 -1.89
C ALA A 141 -4.07 11.01 -0.36
N TYR A 142 -3.18 10.13 0.08
CA TYR A 142 -3.08 9.71 1.48
C TYR A 142 -1.94 10.42 2.20
N GLY A 143 -2.18 10.80 3.45
CA GLY A 143 -1.15 11.28 4.37
C GLY A 143 -1.56 10.96 5.81
N GLY A 144 -0.76 10.18 6.55
CA GLY A 144 -1.15 9.72 7.88
C GLY A 144 -1.40 10.85 8.88
N ARG A 145 -0.68 11.97 8.79
CA ARG A 145 -0.98 13.16 9.61
C ARG A 145 -2.29 13.80 9.20
N ASN A 146 -2.57 13.89 7.89
CA ASN A 146 -3.84 14.40 7.37
C ASN A 146 -5.01 13.51 7.80
N ASP A 147 -4.84 12.21 7.72
CA ASP A 147 -5.83 11.21 8.13
C ASP A 147 -6.20 11.36 9.60
N ILE A 148 -5.21 11.45 10.50
CA ILE A 148 -5.42 11.68 11.95
C ILE A 148 -6.15 13.00 12.20
N VAL A 149 -5.74 14.09 11.54
CA VAL A 149 -6.39 15.41 11.70
C VAL A 149 -7.82 15.37 11.17
N ASN A 150 -8.10 14.70 10.07
CA ASN A 150 -9.45 14.55 9.54
C ASN A 150 -10.32 13.66 10.42
N ALA A 151 -9.77 12.60 11.02
CA ALA A 151 -10.46 11.79 12.04
C ALA A 151 -10.88 12.65 13.25
N ALA A 152 -9.96 13.46 13.78
CA ALA A 152 -10.27 14.37 14.89
C ALA A 152 -11.37 15.37 14.52
N LYS A 153 -11.33 15.94 13.30
CA LYS A 153 -12.40 16.84 12.82
C LYS A 153 -13.76 16.14 12.71
N ARG A 154 -13.79 14.87 12.28
CA ARG A 154 -15.03 14.06 12.22
C ARG A 154 -15.60 13.85 13.62
N ILE A 155 -14.78 13.43 14.58
CA ILE A 155 -15.15 13.25 15.98
C ILE A 155 -15.83 14.51 16.55
N VAL A 156 -15.23 15.69 16.31
CA VAL A 156 -15.79 16.98 16.77
C VAL A 156 -17.12 17.30 16.06
N ARG A 157 -17.22 17.07 14.75
CA ARG A 157 -18.46 17.32 13.98
C ARG A 157 -19.61 16.42 14.42
N GLU A 158 -19.32 15.16 14.71
CA GLU A 158 -20.26 14.14 15.15
C GLU A 158 -20.59 14.28 16.65
N LYS A 159 -19.95 15.24 17.36
CA LYS A 159 -20.15 15.52 18.80
C LYS A 159 -19.94 14.28 19.67
N VAL A 160 -18.94 13.47 19.32
CA VAL A 160 -18.58 12.27 20.10
C VAL A 160 -18.13 12.70 21.48
N LYS A 161 -18.61 12.05 22.52
CA LYS A 161 -18.23 12.36 23.90
C LYS A 161 -16.81 11.88 24.18
N PRO A 162 -16.03 12.60 25.03
CA PRO A 162 -14.66 12.20 25.35
C PRO A 162 -14.52 10.77 25.89
N GLU A 163 -15.48 10.31 26.68
CA GLU A 163 -15.53 8.97 27.27
C GLU A 163 -15.73 7.85 26.22
N ASP A 164 -16.26 8.17 25.04
CA ASP A 164 -16.49 7.22 23.95
C ASP A 164 -15.29 7.16 22.99
N ILE A 165 -14.28 8.03 23.19
CA ILE A 165 -13.06 8.06 22.37
C ILE A 165 -12.02 7.14 23.00
N THR A 166 -11.79 5.99 22.36
CA THR A 166 -10.76 5.01 22.68
C THR A 166 -9.83 4.82 21.50
N GLU A 167 -8.70 4.13 21.66
CA GLU A 167 -7.83 3.77 20.54
C GLU A 167 -8.60 2.99 19.46
N GLU A 168 -9.49 2.10 19.86
CA GLU A 168 -10.29 1.29 18.93
C GLU A 168 -11.38 2.14 18.24
N SER A 169 -12.15 2.94 18.98
CA SER A 169 -13.18 3.80 18.38
C SER A 169 -12.58 4.89 17.48
N PHE A 170 -11.41 5.44 17.84
CA PHE A 170 -10.70 6.41 17.02
C PHE A 170 -10.31 5.83 15.65
N LYS A 171 -9.91 4.57 15.59
CA LYS A 171 -9.58 3.87 14.35
C LYS A 171 -10.71 3.96 13.32
N ASN A 172 -11.97 3.88 13.75
CA ASN A 172 -13.15 3.94 12.87
C ASN A 172 -13.34 5.32 12.18
N TYR A 173 -12.68 6.36 12.67
CA TYR A 173 -12.68 7.69 12.05
C TYR A 173 -11.58 7.90 11.02
N LEU A 174 -10.60 7.03 10.98
CA LEU A 174 -9.52 7.06 9.96
C LEU A 174 -10.03 6.50 8.63
N THR A 175 -9.43 6.94 7.53
CA THR A 175 -9.66 6.31 6.21
C THR A 175 -9.09 4.89 6.14
N THR A 176 -8.25 4.54 7.11
CA THR A 176 -7.65 3.21 7.29
C THR A 176 -8.41 2.35 8.31
N GLY A 177 -9.58 2.78 8.77
CA GLY A 177 -10.28 2.18 9.92
C GLY A 177 -10.64 0.71 9.76
N GLU A 178 -11.00 0.29 8.57
CA GLU A 178 -11.35 -1.10 8.26
C GLU A 178 -10.13 -2.02 8.05
N MET A 179 -8.93 -1.44 7.95
CA MET A 179 -7.73 -2.24 7.75
C MET A 179 -7.24 -2.85 9.06
N PRO A 180 -6.77 -4.10 9.04
CA PRO A 180 -5.99 -4.64 10.16
C PRO A 180 -4.66 -3.87 10.28
N ASP A 181 -4.03 -3.95 11.45
CA ASP A 181 -2.70 -3.39 11.65
C ASP A 181 -1.69 -4.04 10.71
N VAL A 182 -0.67 -3.28 10.34
CA VAL A 182 0.38 -3.75 9.42
C VAL A 182 1.33 -4.67 10.17
N ASP A 183 1.55 -5.87 9.65
CA ASP A 183 2.56 -6.78 10.16
C ASP A 183 3.95 -6.45 9.60
N LEU A 184 4.01 -6.18 8.28
CA LEU A 184 5.26 -5.93 7.57
C LEU A 184 5.13 -4.70 6.65
N LEU A 185 5.97 -3.70 6.89
CA LEU A 185 6.19 -2.61 5.94
C LEU A 185 7.42 -2.90 5.09
N VAL A 186 7.26 -2.87 3.78
CA VAL A 186 8.36 -2.96 2.81
C VAL A 186 8.53 -1.61 2.12
N ARG A 187 9.74 -1.03 2.18
CA ARG A 187 10.08 0.15 1.37
C ARG A 187 11.23 -0.16 0.44
N THR A 188 11.04 0.15 -0.84
CA THR A 188 12.03 -0.01 -1.90
C THR A 188 12.96 1.19 -2.02
N SER A 189 14.05 1.06 -2.78
CA SER A 189 15.01 2.12 -3.13
C SER A 189 16.01 2.50 -2.04
N GLY A 190 16.14 1.72 -0.97
CA GLY A 190 17.16 1.91 0.07
C GLY A 190 16.89 3.06 1.04
N GLU A 191 15.75 3.73 0.93
CA GLU A 191 15.34 4.78 1.85
C GLU A 191 14.76 4.19 3.15
N GLN A 192 15.24 4.66 4.30
CA GLN A 192 14.88 4.12 5.63
C GLN A 192 14.02 5.12 6.40
N ARG A 193 12.82 5.38 5.90
CA ARG A 193 11.79 6.23 6.53
C ARG A 193 10.42 5.79 6.06
N ILE A 194 9.38 6.11 6.85
CA ILE A 194 7.99 5.74 6.55
C ILE A 194 7.21 6.86 5.84
N SER A 195 7.73 8.08 5.81
CA SER A 195 7.14 9.24 5.09
C SER A 195 5.66 9.48 5.39
N GLY A 196 5.26 9.34 6.65
CA GLY A 196 3.88 9.57 7.06
C GLY A 196 2.88 8.48 6.64
N PHE A 197 3.35 7.34 6.11
CA PHE A 197 2.47 6.26 5.67
C PHE A 197 1.90 5.48 6.85
N LEU A 198 0.60 5.21 6.86
CA LEU A 198 -0.17 4.38 7.80
C LEU A 198 0.22 4.57 9.29
N LEU A 199 0.41 5.83 9.73
CA LEU A 199 0.97 6.15 11.06
C LEU A 199 0.26 5.43 12.21
N TYR A 200 -1.05 5.29 12.12
CA TYR A 200 -1.85 4.65 13.17
C TYR A 200 -1.74 3.12 13.11
N ASN A 201 -1.77 2.54 11.91
CA ASN A 201 -1.82 1.10 11.73
C ASN A 201 -0.46 0.40 11.82
N MET A 202 0.66 1.17 11.93
CA MET A 202 2.03 0.61 11.91
C MET A 202 2.71 0.58 13.26
N ALA A 203 1.99 0.76 14.37
CA ALA A 203 2.58 0.86 15.70
C ALA A 203 3.50 -0.33 16.06
N TYR A 204 3.19 -1.53 15.58
CA TYR A 204 3.96 -2.76 15.81
C TYR A 204 4.42 -3.44 14.51
N ALA A 205 4.46 -2.71 13.40
CA ALA A 205 4.89 -3.25 12.12
C ALA A 205 6.40 -3.54 12.11
N GLU A 206 6.79 -4.67 11.55
CA GLU A 206 8.19 -4.92 11.18
C GLU A 206 8.54 -4.12 9.94
N LEU A 207 9.70 -3.43 9.96
CA LEU A 207 10.14 -2.59 8.85
C LEU A 207 11.24 -3.29 8.06
N TYR A 208 11.07 -3.40 6.74
CA TYR A 208 12.06 -3.96 5.84
C TYR A 208 12.37 -3.03 4.67
N PHE A 209 13.65 -2.66 4.54
CA PHE A 209 14.13 -1.69 3.56
C PHE A 209 14.93 -2.38 2.48
N VAL A 210 14.46 -2.33 1.22
CA VAL A 210 15.04 -3.00 0.07
C VAL A 210 15.76 -2.01 -0.82
N LYS A 211 17.01 -2.31 -1.23
CA LYS A 211 17.79 -1.43 -2.12
C LYS A 211 17.23 -1.36 -3.55
N LYS A 212 16.56 -2.41 -4.01
CA LYS A 212 15.95 -2.50 -5.34
C LYS A 212 14.89 -1.43 -5.51
N HIS A 213 14.82 -0.80 -6.69
CA HIS A 213 13.76 0.15 -7.04
C HIS A 213 12.43 -0.57 -7.30
N TRP A 214 11.32 0.07 -6.96
CA TRP A 214 9.98 -0.52 -7.08
C TRP A 214 9.67 -1.13 -8.46
N PRO A 215 9.92 -0.47 -9.61
CA PRO A 215 9.64 -1.05 -10.92
C PRO A 215 10.35 -2.38 -11.20
N ALA A 216 11.48 -2.64 -10.53
CA ALA A 216 12.23 -3.89 -10.67
C ALA A 216 11.82 -4.94 -9.62
N PHE A 217 10.87 -4.65 -8.72
CA PHE A 217 10.41 -5.56 -7.68
C PHE A 217 9.52 -6.65 -8.28
N VAL A 218 9.78 -7.91 -7.92
CA VAL A 218 9.09 -9.08 -8.45
C VAL A 218 8.63 -10.02 -7.34
N GLY A 219 7.84 -11.03 -7.66
CA GLY A 219 7.27 -11.97 -6.67
C GLY A 219 8.32 -12.65 -5.77
N SER A 220 9.50 -13.00 -6.30
CA SER A 220 10.58 -13.55 -5.48
C SER A 220 11.18 -12.55 -4.48
N ASP A 221 11.08 -11.24 -4.73
CA ASP A 221 11.47 -10.24 -3.75
C ASP A 221 10.45 -10.16 -2.60
N LEU A 222 9.16 -10.40 -2.89
CA LEU A 222 8.13 -10.56 -1.86
C LEU A 222 8.43 -11.77 -0.99
N ASP A 223 8.80 -12.91 -1.59
CA ASP A 223 9.21 -14.10 -0.85
C ASP A 223 10.38 -13.81 0.09
N ASP A 224 11.41 -13.08 -0.38
CA ASP A 224 12.55 -12.67 0.44
C ASP A 224 12.12 -11.78 1.62
N CYS A 225 11.17 -10.85 1.40
CA CYS A 225 10.64 -9.98 2.46
C CYS A 225 9.87 -10.78 3.51
N ILE A 226 9.04 -11.76 3.09
CA ILE A 226 8.27 -12.62 4.00
C ILE A 226 9.22 -13.51 4.80
N CYS A 227 10.21 -14.13 4.16
CA CYS A 227 11.21 -14.93 4.88
C CYS A 227 12.01 -14.13 5.91
N GLU A 228 12.28 -12.84 5.62
CA GLU A 228 12.93 -11.94 6.59
C GLU A 228 12.01 -11.66 7.79
N PHE A 229 10.73 -11.40 7.53
CA PHE A 229 9.71 -11.23 8.56
C PHE A 229 9.61 -12.47 9.46
N GLN A 230 9.54 -13.66 8.87
CA GLN A 230 9.45 -14.94 9.59
C GLN A 230 10.67 -15.25 10.44
N GLY A 231 11.84 -14.69 10.10
CA GLY A 231 13.06 -14.80 10.91
C GLY A 231 13.09 -13.90 12.15
N ARG A 232 12.11 -13.00 12.34
CA ARG A 232 12.08 -12.05 13.45
C ARG A 232 11.22 -12.53 14.62
N HIS A 233 11.65 -12.21 15.83
CA HIS A 233 10.89 -12.49 17.05
C HIS A 233 10.05 -11.28 17.45
N ARG A 234 8.75 -11.32 17.20
CA ARG A 234 7.79 -10.27 17.57
C ARG A 234 7.37 -10.44 19.03
N ARG A 235 7.82 -9.54 19.90
CA ARG A 235 7.57 -9.63 21.35
C ARG A 235 6.37 -8.81 21.83
N PHE A 236 5.84 -7.87 21.05
CA PHE A 236 4.69 -7.01 21.40
C PHE A 236 4.79 -6.40 22.81
N GLY A 237 5.98 -5.98 23.24
CA GLY A 237 6.21 -5.42 24.56
C GLY A 237 6.23 -6.42 25.73
N LYS A 238 6.29 -7.72 25.44
CA LYS A 238 6.37 -8.80 26.44
C LYS A 238 7.79 -9.35 26.57
#